data_5a3da5d2e4fe45e4d5fc85a450318b59
#
_entry.id   5a3da5d2e4fe45e4d5fc85a450318b59
#
_cell.length_a   1.000
_cell.length_b   1.000
_cell.length_c   1.000
_cell.angle_alpha   90.00
_cell.angle_beta   90.00
_cell.angle_gamma   90.00
#
_symmetry.space_group_name_H-M   'P 1'
#
loop_
_entity.id
_entity.type
_entity.pdbx_description
1 polymer ?
#
loop_
_entity_poly.entity_id
_entity_poly.type
_entity_poly.pdbx_seq_one_letter_code
_entity_poly.pdbx_strand_id
1 'polypeptide(L)'
;SGDGIDSTSQNFAKALMRSGLDIFTHRHYPSRIRGGHTYVEIRAAGHEVQSRGDGYNFLLALGDSFARNPKEEAVYGDEEIKPLSENLDELREGGVIVYDSGLLEDDDVAELNLEERAEENDWHVFPIDLRGMAKEHGREVMRNTAGVGVTAALLEMDLEHIEDLMTDAMSGDVLEANLSILRDAYEMAQEEYEFEHEVRAPTGEHDEEQVLVSGSNA
;
A
#
# COMPACT_ATOMS: atom_id res chain seq x y z
N SER A 1 1.21 10.46 -9.54
CA SER A 1 1.37 9.61 -10.73
C SER A 1 2.81 9.66 -11.23
N GLY A 2 3.38 8.51 -11.57
CA GLY A 2 4.79 8.39 -12.01
C GLY A 2 5.76 7.86 -10.93
N ASP A 3 5.30 7.65 -9.72
CA ASP A 3 6.11 7.21 -8.56
C ASP A 3 6.18 5.68 -8.40
N GLY A 4 5.72 4.94 -9.39
CA GLY A 4 5.79 3.46 -9.37
C GLY A 4 4.72 2.76 -8.51
N ILE A 5 3.79 3.48 -7.90
CA ILE A 5 2.72 2.92 -7.06
C ILE A 5 1.90 1.87 -7.82
N ASP A 6 1.55 2.15 -9.08
CA ASP A 6 0.77 1.23 -9.90
C ASP A 6 1.49 -0.10 -10.13
N SER A 7 2.75 -0.07 -10.56
CA SER A 7 3.53 -1.30 -10.82
C SER A 7 3.76 -2.09 -9.53
N THR A 8 4.05 -1.40 -8.43
CA THR A 8 4.22 -2.02 -7.11
C THR A 8 2.92 -2.70 -6.65
N SER A 9 1.80 -2.01 -6.77
CA SER A 9 0.48 -2.56 -6.39
C SER A 9 0.06 -3.74 -7.27
N GLN A 10 0.37 -3.70 -8.58
CA GLN A 10 0.12 -4.84 -9.47
C GLN A 10 0.94 -6.07 -9.08
N ASN A 11 2.21 -5.89 -8.74
CA ASN A 11 3.05 -6.99 -8.29
C ASN A 11 2.57 -7.55 -6.95
N PHE A 12 2.14 -6.70 -6.02
CA PHE A 12 1.55 -7.13 -4.76
C PHE A 12 0.24 -7.93 -4.98
N ALA A 13 -0.64 -7.45 -5.86
CA ALA A 13 -1.86 -8.18 -6.21
C ALA A 13 -1.56 -9.56 -6.85
N LYS A 14 -0.54 -9.65 -7.70
CA LYS A 14 -0.09 -10.93 -8.26
C LYS A 14 0.50 -11.86 -7.21
N ALA A 15 1.23 -11.32 -6.22
CA ALA A 15 1.74 -12.12 -5.11
C ALA A 15 0.60 -12.74 -4.30
N LEU A 16 -0.41 -11.96 -3.97
CA LEU A 16 -1.63 -12.45 -3.30
C LEU A 16 -2.33 -13.53 -4.14
N MET A 17 -2.42 -13.36 -5.47
CA MET A 17 -2.99 -14.38 -6.34
C MET A 17 -2.16 -15.66 -6.38
N ARG A 18 -0.82 -15.57 -6.39
CA ARG A 18 0.08 -16.73 -6.28
C ARG A 18 -0.07 -17.46 -4.95
N SER A 19 -0.53 -16.75 -3.92
CA SER A 19 -0.89 -17.37 -2.62
C SER A 19 -2.28 -18.02 -2.62
N GLY A 20 -2.90 -18.22 -3.78
CA GLY A 20 -4.19 -18.91 -3.91
C GLY A 20 -5.42 -18.06 -3.62
N LEU A 21 -5.33 -16.74 -3.79
CA LEU A 21 -6.43 -15.81 -3.54
C LEU A 21 -7.09 -15.32 -4.80
N ASP A 22 -8.41 -15.14 -4.76
CA ASP A 22 -9.14 -14.35 -5.74
C ASP A 22 -8.90 -12.86 -5.52
N ILE A 23 -8.63 -12.14 -6.60
CA ILE A 23 -8.22 -10.74 -6.56
C ILE A 23 -9.13 -9.88 -7.43
N PHE A 24 -9.59 -8.78 -6.86
CA PHE A 24 -10.18 -7.66 -7.60
C PHE A 24 -9.34 -6.39 -7.34
N THR A 25 -8.93 -5.71 -8.41
CA THR A 25 -8.20 -4.43 -8.30
C THR A 25 -9.00 -3.29 -8.88
N HIS A 26 -9.06 -2.19 -8.14
CA HIS A 26 -9.57 -0.91 -8.62
C HIS A 26 -8.45 0.12 -8.57
N ARG A 27 -8.25 0.82 -9.69
CA ARG A 27 -7.15 1.79 -9.84
C ARG A 27 -7.70 3.12 -10.27
N HIS A 28 -7.25 4.17 -9.61
CA HIS A 28 -7.54 5.54 -9.99
C HIS A 28 -6.30 6.19 -10.59
N TYR A 29 -6.49 6.78 -11.76
CA TYR A 29 -5.48 7.61 -12.42
C TYR A 29 -6.07 8.98 -12.67
N PRO A 30 -5.33 10.06 -12.33
CA PRO A 30 -5.72 11.39 -12.76
C PRO A 30 -5.68 11.47 -14.29
N SER A 31 -6.49 12.33 -14.87
CA SER A 31 -6.57 12.54 -16.33
C SER A 31 -5.29 13.11 -16.98
N ARG A 32 -4.18 13.15 -16.25
CA ARG A 32 -2.90 13.77 -16.65
C ARG A 32 -1.79 12.73 -16.79
N ILE A 33 -0.84 13.04 -17.70
CA ILE A 33 0.28 12.14 -18.02
C ILE A 33 1.31 12.07 -16.89
N ARG A 34 1.42 13.09 -16.05
CA ARG A 34 2.32 13.16 -14.89
C ARG A 34 1.72 14.04 -13.80
N GLY A 35 1.95 13.64 -12.55
CA GLY A 35 1.40 14.30 -11.36
C GLY A 35 -0.04 13.90 -11.09
N GLY A 36 -0.61 14.42 -10.02
CA GLY A 36 -1.94 14.09 -9.54
C GLY A 36 -2.00 12.85 -8.67
N HIS A 37 -3.09 12.72 -7.94
CA HIS A 37 -3.30 11.65 -6.97
C HIS A 37 -3.55 10.31 -7.67
N THR A 38 -2.86 9.27 -7.22
CA THR A 38 -3.04 7.89 -7.69
C THR A 38 -3.23 6.99 -6.49
N TYR A 39 -4.24 6.14 -6.53
CA TYR A 39 -4.42 5.10 -5.55
C TYR A 39 -4.82 3.77 -6.21
N VAL A 40 -4.55 2.69 -5.51
CA VAL A 40 -4.93 1.33 -5.92
C VAL A 40 -5.60 0.64 -4.75
N GLU A 41 -6.78 0.13 -4.97
CA GLU A 41 -7.49 -0.74 -4.03
C GLU A 41 -7.33 -2.18 -4.50
N ILE A 42 -6.95 -3.06 -3.58
CA ILE A 42 -6.80 -4.49 -3.83
C ILE A 42 -7.73 -5.21 -2.86
N ARG A 43 -8.70 -5.92 -3.38
CA ARG A 43 -9.52 -6.85 -2.60
C ARG A 43 -9.03 -8.26 -2.85
N ALA A 44 -8.70 -8.97 -1.78
CA ALA A 44 -8.25 -10.34 -1.81
C ALA A 44 -9.14 -11.21 -0.93
N ALA A 45 -9.50 -12.40 -1.38
CA ALA A 45 -10.29 -13.36 -0.60
C ALA A 45 -9.98 -14.80 -1.02
N GLY A 46 -10.23 -15.76 -0.14
CA GLY A 46 -10.21 -17.19 -0.44
C GLY A 46 -11.47 -17.69 -1.19
N HIS A 47 -12.23 -16.79 -1.79
CA HIS A 47 -13.42 -17.07 -2.58
C HIS A 47 -13.59 -16.00 -3.66
N GLU A 48 -14.39 -16.26 -4.69
CA GLU A 48 -14.60 -15.36 -5.82
C GLU A 48 -14.98 -13.94 -5.39
N VAL A 49 -14.28 -12.94 -5.92
CA VAL A 49 -14.53 -11.52 -5.70
C VAL A 49 -14.78 -10.79 -7.02
N GLN A 50 -15.88 -10.04 -7.09
CA GLN A 50 -16.33 -9.37 -8.32
C GLN A 50 -16.43 -7.84 -8.19
N SER A 51 -16.04 -7.27 -7.04
CA SER A 51 -16.12 -5.84 -6.79
C SER A 51 -15.07 -5.40 -5.76
N ARG A 52 -14.81 -4.09 -5.69
CA ARG A 52 -13.90 -3.51 -4.67
C ARG A 52 -14.43 -3.64 -3.23
N GLY A 53 -15.74 -3.87 -3.05
CA GLY A 53 -16.38 -3.86 -1.74
C GLY A 53 -16.67 -2.45 -1.21
N ASP A 54 -17.09 -2.38 0.05
CA ASP A 54 -17.44 -1.15 0.75
C ASP A 54 -16.39 -0.87 1.82
N GLY A 55 -15.40 -0.02 1.53
CA GLY A 55 -14.29 0.28 2.41
C GLY A 55 -13.19 -0.80 2.44
N TYR A 56 -12.18 -0.57 3.24
CA TYR A 56 -10.99 -1.42 3.32
C TYR A 56 -10.54 -1.66 4.77
N ASN A 57 -9.72 -2.68 4.97
CA ASN A 57 -9.20 -3.07 6.28
C ASN A 57 -7.74 -2.63 6.49
N PHE A 58 -7.04 -2.29 5.42
CA PHE A 58 -5.63 -1.90 5.45
C PHE A 58 -5.40 -0.68 4.55
N LEU A 59 -4.75 0.35 5.08
CA LEU A 59 -4.38 1.55 4.36
C LEU A 59 -2.87 1.75 4.42
N LEU A 60 -2.20 1.77 3.27
CA LEU A 60 -0.80 2.16 3.12
C LEU A 60 -0.73 3.56 2.48
N ALA A 61 -0.41 4.57 3.27
CA ALA A 61 -0.30 5.96 2.84
C ALA A 61 1.16 6.32 2.50
N LEU A 62 1.49 6.31 1.22
CA LEU A 62 2.83 6.57 0.68
C LEU A 62 3.03 7.99 0.16
N GLY A 63 1.97 8.74 -0.01
CA GLY A 63 1.95 10.04 -0.66
C GLY A 63 1.76 11.20 0.30
N ASP A 64 1.99 12.40 -0.22
CA ASP A 64 1.89 13.67 0.47
C ASP A 64 0.50 14.33 0.36
N SER A 65 -0.45 13.65 -0.24
CA SER A 65 -1.84 14.15 -0.39
C SER A 65 -2.68 13.90 0.86
N PHE A 66 -2.08 13.92 2.04
CA PHE A 66 -2.84 13.85 3.27
C PHE A 66 -3.54 15.17 3.56
N ALA A 67 -2.87 16.27 3.30
CA ALA A 67 -3.42 17.61 3.32
C ALA A 67 -3.56 18.14 1.90
N ARG A 68 -4.62 18.88 1.63
CA ARG A 68 -4.75 19.63 0.39
C ARG A 68 -3.62 20.64 0.31
N ASN A 69 -2.65 20.35 -0.55
CA ASN A 69 -1.58 21.29 -0.82
C ASN A 69 -2.14 22.39 -1.72
N PRO A 70 -2.18 23.68 -1.29
CA PRO A 70 -2.73 24.78 -2.10
C PRO A 70 -2.07 24.94 -3.47
N LYS A 71 -0.82 24.48 -3.62
CA LYS A 71 -0.12 24.48 -4.92
C LYS A 71 -0.62 23.38 -5.84
N GLU A 72 -0.96 22.23 -5.31
CA GLU A 72 -1.53 21.11 -6.05
C GLU A 72 -2.98 21.41 -6.41
N GLU A 73 -3.77 21.94 -5.48
CA GLU A 73 -5.13 22.42 -5.74
C GLU A 73 -5.17 23.44 -6.90
N ALA A 74 -4.24 24.40 -6.93
CA ALA A 74 -4.16 25.40 -7.99
C ALA A 74 -3.80 24.80 -9.35
N VAL A 75 -3.09 23.67 -9.39
CA VAL A 75 -2.60 23.02 -10.61
C VAL A 75 -3.54 21.90 -11.08
N TYR A 76 -4.11 21.15 -10.15
CA TYR A 76 -4.84 19.90 -10.45
C TYR A 76 -6.35 19.99 -10.23
N GLY A 77 -6.82 21.00 -9.49
CA GLY A 77 -8.24 21.13 -9.10
C GLY A 77 -8.62 20.23 -7.94
N ASP A 78 -9.68 20.60 -7.27
CA ASP A 78 -10.19 19.98 -6.03
C ASP A 78 -10.63 18.50 -6.22
N GLU A 79 -11.10 18.16 -7.42
CA GLU A 79 -11.73 16.87 -7.71
C GLU A 79 -10.73 15.73 -7.98
N GLU A 80 -9.45 16.06 -8.19
CA GLU A 80 -8.41 15.06 -8.53
C GLU A 80 -7.55 14.62 -7.34
N ILE A 81 -7.82 15.15 -6.14
CA ILE A 81 -7.07 14.83 -4.91
C ILE A 81 -8.03 14.23 -3.90
N LYS A 82 -7.77 13.00 -3.49
CA LYS A 82 -8.45 12.38 -2.35
C LYS A 82 -7.49 12.45 -1.16
N PRO A 83 -7.64 13.40 -0.23
CA PRO A 83 -6.74 13.55 0.91
C PRO A 83 -6.84 12.33 1.84
N LEU A 84 -5.81 12.14 2.67
CA LEU A 84 -5.78 11.03 3.63
C LEU A 84 -6.99 11.05 4.56
N SER A 85 -7.46 12.24 4.96
CA SER A 85 -8.68 12.40 5.77
C SER A 85 -9.90 11.70 5.17
N GLU A 86 -10.11 11.80 3.85
CA GLU A 86 -11.20 11.13 3.14
C GLU A 86 -10.95 9.62 3.00
N ASN A 87 -9.68 9.21 2.86
CA ASN A 87 -9.34 7.79 2.85
C ASN A 87 -9.64 7.14 4.22
N LEU A 88 -9.40 7.83 5.31
CA LEU A 88 -9.71 7.34 6.64
C LEU A 88 -11.21 7.10 6.85
N ASP A 89 -12.10 7.83 6.16
CA ASP A 89 -13.56 7.65 6.26
C ASP A 89 -14.03 6.30 5.67
N GLU A 90 -13.23 5.67 4.82
CA GLU A 90 -13.53 4.36 4.24
C GLU A 90 -12.83 3.20 4.96
N LEU A 91 -11.97 3.48 5.93
CA LEU A 91 -11.29 2.46 6.72
C LEU A 91 -12.26 1.87 7.77
N ARG A 92 -12.34 0.56 7.81
CA ARG A 92 -13.25 -0.16 8.70
C ARG A 92 -12.73 -0.19 10.13
N GLU A 93 -13.64 -0.40 11.07
CA GLU A 93 -13.31 -0.69 12.47
C GLU A 93 -12.31 -1.85 12.58
N GLY A 94 -11.33 -1.72 13.49
CA GLY A 94 -10.22 -2.68 13.64
C GLY A 94 -9.20 -2.64 12.49
N GLY A 95 -9.27 -1.63 11.63
CA GLY A 95 -8.40 -1.49 10.46
C GLY A 95 -6.96 -1.11 10.80
N VAL A 96 -6.07 -1.32 9.85
CA VAL A 96 -4.64 -1.00 9.97
C VAL A 96 -4.27 0.18 9.10
N ILE A 97 -3.51 1.12 9.65
CA ILE A 97 -2.96 2.28 8.95
C ILE A 97 -1.44 2.24 9.04
N VAL A 98 -0.78 2.23 7.89
CA VAL A 98 0.65 2.50 7.75
C VAL A 98 0.80 3.83 7.04
N TYR A 99 1.53 4.76 7.63
CA TYR A 99 1.86 6.01 6.96
C TYR A 99 3.35 6.33 7.03
N ASP A 100 3.83 7.04 6.01
CA ASP A 100 5.22 7.48 5.93
C ASP A 100 5.48 8.65 6.90
N SER A 101 6.04 8.35 8.07
CA SER A 101 6.38 9.36 9.09
C SER A 101 7.55 10.27 8.68
N GLY A 102 8.30 9.91 7.65
CA GLY A 102 9.27 10.81 7.02
C GLY A 102 8.62 11.93 6.20
N LEU A 103 7.29 11.89 6.07
CA LEU A 103 6.49 12.85 5.31
C LEU A 103 5.45 13.57 6.16
N LEU A 104 4.73 12.82 7.00
CA LEU A 104 3.73 13.36 7.92
C LEU A 104 4.41 13.78 9.22
N GLU A 105 4.37 15.07 9.52
CA GLU A 105 4.85 15.62 10.78
C GLU A 105 3.77 15.53 11.87
N ASP A 106 4.15 15.70 13.13
CA ASP A 106 3.22 15.61 14.27
C ASP A 106 2.02 16.58 14.13
N ASP A 107 2.24 17.78 13.58
CA ASP A 107 1.20 18.76 13.34
C ASP A 107 0.18 18.27 12.29
N ASP A 108 0.63 17.53 11.28
CA ASP A 108 -0.22 16.96 10.23
C ASP A 108 -1.09 15.83 10.80
N VAL A 109 -0.49 14.98 11.64
CA VAL A 109 -1.19 13.89 12.34
C VAL A 109 -2.25 14.45 13.30
N ALA A 110 -1.93 15.55 14.00
CA ALA A 110 -2.87 16.24 14.87
C ALA A 110 -4.03 16.89 14.09
N GLU A 111 -3.77 17.48 12.91
CA GLU A 111 -4.81 18.05 12.04
C GLU A 111 -5.79 16.99 11.53
N LEU A 112 -5.32 15.76 11.31
CA LEU A 112 -6.16 14.61 10.92
C LEU A 112 -7.00 14.07 12.08
N ASN A 113 -6.74 14.48 13.34
CA ASN A 113 -7.28 13.86 14.56
C ASN A 113 -7.07 12.33 14.57
N LEU A 114 -5.90 11.88 14.08
CA LEU A 114 -5.65 10.46 13.82
C LEU A 114 -5.71 9.63 15.10
N GLU A 115 -5.20 10.14 16.22
CA GLU A 115 -5.22 9.44 17.51
C GLU A 115 -6.66 9.23 18.03
N GLU A 116 -7.48 10.29 18.05
CA GLU A 116 -8.87 10.22 18.49
C GLU A 116 -9.69 9.28 17.59
N ARG A 117 -9.52 9.41 16.29
CA ARG A 117 -10.20 8.55 15.30
C ARG A 117 -9.77 7.09 15.43
N ALA A 118 -8.51 6.84 15.73
CA ALA A 118 -7.99 5.49 15.92
C ALA A 118 -8.58 4.85 17.18
N GLU A 119 -8.68 5.59 18.29
CA GLU A 119 -9.34 5.11 19.51
C GLU A 119 -10.84 4.82 19.29
N GLU A 120 -11.55 5.71 18.56
CA GLU A 120 -12.99 5.55 18.29
C GLU A 120 -13.32 4.35 17.40
N ASN A 121 -12.40 3.98 16.48
CA ASN A 121 -12.61 2.93 15.47
C ASN A 121 -11.76 1.69 15.70
N ASP A 122 -11.05 1.60 16.80
CA ASP A 122 -10.12 0.50 17.11
C ASP A 122 -9.06 0.29 16.00
N TRP A 123 -8.55 1.39 15.43
CA TRP A 123 -7.53 1.32 14.39
C TRP A 123 -6.13 1.11 14.96
N HIS A 124 -5.33 0.33 14.27
CA HIS A 124 -3.93 0.10 14.57
C HIS A 124 -3.05 0.95 13.66
N VAL A 125 -2.32 1.90 14.25
CA VAL A 125 -1.57 2.94 13.52
C VAL A 125 -0.08 2.67 13.60
N PHE A 126 0.58 2.60 12.44
CA PHE A 126 2.01 2.32 12.30
C PHE A 126 2.72 3.48 11.57
N PRO A 127 3.32 4.43 12.31
CA PRO A 127 4.17 5.48 11.75
C PRO A 127 5.54 4.91 11.40
N ILE A 128 5.89 4.83 10.12
CA ILE A 128 7.15 4.24 9.66
C ILE A 128 7.86 5.18 8.70
N ASP A 129 9.14 5.50 8.95
CA ASP A 129 9.95 6.33 8.06
C ASP A 129 10.39 5.58 6.79
N LEU A 130 9.41 5.35 5.90
CA LEU A 130 9.61 4.66 4.63
C LEU A 130 10.58 5.42 3.70
N ARG A 131 10.59 6.74 3.75
CA ARG A 131 11.52 7.58 2.98
C ARG A 131 12.94 7.53 3.52
N GLY A 132 13.11 7.49 4.84
CA GLY A 132 14.40 7.30 5.48
C GLY A 132 15.03 5.98 5.05
N MET A 133 14.28 4.89 5.18
CA MET A 133 14.71 3.57 4.71
C MET A 133 15.08 3.58 3.23
N ALA A 134 14.27 4.18 2.37
CA ALA A 134 14.53 4.27 0.93
C ALA A 134 15.80 5.06 0.61
N LYS A 135 16.09 6.13 1.34
CA LYS A 135 17.30 6.93 1.17
C LYS A 135 18.57 6.16 1.55
N GLU A 136 18.51 5.34 2.59
CA GLU A 136 19.64 4.47 3.00
C GLU A 136 19.97 3.44 1.90
N HIS A 137 18.96 2.97 1.16
CA HIS A 137 19.11 2.09 0.00
C HIS A 137 19.34 2.84 -1.34
N GLY A 138 19.48 4.16 -1.31
CA GLY A 138 19.97 4.98 -2.40
C GLY A 138 18.93 5.69 -3.27
N ARG A 139 17.62 5.36 -3.18
CA ARG A 139 16.58 5.97 -4.01
C ARG A 139 15.26 6.14 -3.28
N GLU A 140 14.77 7.37 -3.16
CA GLU A 140 13.50 7.68 -2.47
C GLU A 140 12.27 6.95 -3.07
N VAL A 141 12.26 6.65 -4.37
CA VAL A 141 11.18 5.89 -5.02
C VAL A 141 11.03 4.47 -4.44
N MET A 142 12.07 3.93 -3.82
CA MET A 142 12.05 2.61 -3.18
C MET A 142 11.22 2.57 -1.89
N ARG A 143 10.69 3.70 -1.41
CA ARG A 143 9.71 3.74 -0.31
C ARG A 143 8.48 2.87 -0.56
N ASN A 144 8.09 2.71 -1.84
CA ASN A 144 6.99 1.81 -2.20
C ASN A 144 7.33 0.36 -1.88
N THR A 145 8.56 -0.06 -2.15
CA THR A 145 9.05 -1.42 -1.83
C THR A 145 9.16 -1.63 -0.31
N ALA A 146 9.64 -0.62 0.43
CA ALA A 146 9.62 -0.64 1.89
C ALA A 146 8.18 -0.79 2.42
N GLY A 147 7.24 0.00 1.90
CA GLY A 147 5.82 -0.09 2.25
C GLY A 147 5.23 -1.48 1.98
N VAL A 148 5.62 -2.15 0.89
CA VAL A 148 5.21 -3.53 0.61
C VAL A 148 5.80 -4.50 1.64
N GLY A 149 7.07 -4.36 2.02
CA GLY A 149 7.70 -5.18 3.06
C GLY A 149 6.96 -5.06 4.39
N VAL A 150 6.70 -3.84 4.85
CA VAL A 150 5.88 -3.58 6.05
C VAL A 150 4.49 -4.19 5.93
N THR A 151 3.82 -3.98 4.79
CA THR A 151 2.47 -4.53 4.55
C THR A 151 2.47 -6.05 4.64
N ALA A 152 3.46 -6.71 4.02
CA ALA A 152 3.60 -8.15 4.06
C ALA A 152 3.82 -8.67 5.50
N ALA A 153 4.64 -8.00 6.30
CA ALA A 153 4.86 -8.33 7.69
C ALA A 153 3.57 -8.22 8.52
N LEU A 154 2.88 -7.08 8.44
CA LEU A 154 1.65 -6.81 9.17
C LEU A 154 0.50 -7.74 8.77
N LEU A 155 0.46 -8.20 7.53
CA LEU A 155 -0.52 -9.18 7.03
C LEU A 155 -0.09 -10.63 7.24
N GLU A 156 1.07 -10.87 7.86
CA GLU A 156 1.68 -12.21 8.08
C GLU A 156 1.85 -13.00 6.77
N MET A 157 2.26 -12.30 5.69
CA MET A 157 2.51 -12.90 4.39
C MET A 157 3.97 -13.38 4.28
N ASP A 158 4.19 -14.46 3.51
CA ASP A 158 5.52 -14.83 3.06
C ASP A 158 6.01 -13.91 1.94
N LEU A 159 7.31 -13.62 1.91
CA LEU A 159 7.92 -12.79 0.88
C LEU A 159 8.20 -13.51 -0.44
N GLU A 160 8.17 -14.86 -0.47
CA GLU A 160 8.60 -15.67 -1.61
C GLU A 160 7.98 -15.20 -2.94
N HIS A 161 6.67 -15.07 -2.99
CA HIS A 161 5.98 -14.66 -4.22
C HIS A 161 6.26 -13.20 -4.62
N ILE A 162 6.52 -12.34 -3.65
CA ILE A 162 6.88 -10.92 -3.92
C ILE A 162 8.30 -10.87 -4.49
N GLU A 163 9.23 -11.59 -3.90
CA GLU A 163 10.63 -11.68 -4.34
C GLU A 163 10.75 -12.30 -5.75
N ASP A 164 10.01 -13.36 -6.02
CA ASP A 164 9.94 -13.98 -7.33
C ASP A 164 9.48 -13.00 -8.41
N LEU A 165 8.40 -12.25 -8.14
CA LEU A 165 7.88 -11.24 -9.08
C LEU A 165 8.86 -10.08 -9.28
N MET A 166 9.62 -9.70 -8.26
CA MET A 166 10.69 -8.71 -8.41
C MET A 166 11.83 -9.25 -9.29
N THR A 167 12.20 -10.51 -9.09
CA THR A 167 13.24 -11.19 -9.87
C THR A 167 12.85 -11.33 -11.35
N ASP A 168 11.57 -11.56 -11.64
CA ASP A 168 11.02 -11.59 -13.00
C ASP A 168 11.01 -10.20 -13.66
N ALA A 169 10.86 -9.13 -12.88
CA ALA A 169 10.69 -7.77 -13.40
C ALA A 169 11.97 -6.93 -13.44
N MET A 170 12.98 -7.26 -12.65
CA MET A 170 14.19 -6.46 -12.43
C MET A 170 15.44 -7.33 -12.49
N SER A 171 16.61 -6.69 -12.61
CA SER A 171 17.90 -7.40 -12.61
C SER A 171 19.04 -6.52 -12.09
N GLY A 172 20.18 -7.15 -11.74
CA GLY A 172 21.39 -6.47 -11.29
C GLY A 172 21.20 -5.65 -10.02
N ASP A 173 21.95 -4.57 -9.88
CA ASP A 173 21.99 -3.73 -8.66
C ASP A 173 20.60 -3.20 -8.25
N VAL A 174 19.71 -2.98 -9.23
CA VAL A 174 18.33 -2.52 -8.95
C VAL A 174 17.51 -3.59 -8.25
N LEU A 175 17.63 -4.84 -8.68
CA LEU A 175 16.97 -5.97 -8.02
C LEU A 175 17.52 -6.17 -6.62
N GLU A 176 18.85 -6.20 -6.47
CA GLU A 176 19.51 -6.42 -5.18
C GLU A 176 19.09 -5.36 -4.15
N ALA A 177 19.07 -4.09 -4.54
CA ALA A 177 18.64 -3.00 -3.67
C ALA A 177 17.14 -3.10 -3.28
N ASN A 178 16.27 -3.49 -4.22
CA ASN A 178 14.83 -3.67 -3.93
C ASN A 178 14.57 -4.88 -3.04
N LEU A 179 15.28 -6.00 -3.22
CA LEU A 179 15.16 -7.15 -2.33
C LEU A 179 15.69 -6.83 -0.93
N SER A 180 16.79 -6.07 -0.83
CA SER A 180 17.33 -5.66 0.47
C SER A 180 16.32 -4.82 1.24
N ILE A 181 15.82 -3.73 0.66
CA ILE A 181 14.86 -2.85 1.35
C ILE A 181 13.53 -3.56 1.67
N LEU A 182 13.06 -4.48 0.82
CA LEU A 182 11.88 -5.28 1.08
C LEU A 182 12.03 -6.10 2.37
N ARG A 183 13.17 -6.80 2.50
CA ARG A 183 13.49 -7.65 3.63
C ARG A 183 13.74 -6.83 4.90
N ASP A 184 14.52 -5.77 4.80
CA ASP A 184 14.83 -4.90 5.94
C ASP A 184 13.56 -4.26 6.51
N ALA A 185 12.64 -3.84 5.65
CA ALA A 185 11.35 -3.29 6.06
C ALA A 185 10.43 -4.35 6.69
N TYR A 186 10.44 -5.56 6.16
CA TYR A 186 9.70 -6.70 6.70
C TYR A 186 10.22 -7.10 8.09
N GLU A 187 11.53 -7.27 8.22
CA GLU A 187 12.19 -7.65 9.49
C GLU A 187 12.01 -6.55 10.55
N MET A 188 12.22 -5.29 10.18
CA MET A 188 12.00 -4.14 11.06
C MET A 188 10.57 -4.13 11.61
N ALA A 189 9.57 -4.33 10.75
CA ALA A 189 8.18 -4.33 11.18
C ALA A 189 7.88 -5.47 12.17
N GLN A 190 8.49 -6.65 11.98
CA GLN A 190 8.34 -7.78 12.90
C GLN A 190 9.07 -7.58 14.23
N GLU A 191 10.20 -6.87 14.23
CA GLU A 191 11.02 -6.67 15.42
C GLU A 191 10.53 -5.51 16.30
N GLU A 192 10.02 -4.44 15.68
CA GLU A 192 9.70 -3.19 16.38
C GLU A 192 8.21 -3.09 16.77
N TYR A 193 7.31 -3.86 16.14
CA TYR A 193 5.87 -3.75 16.39
C TYR A 193 5.25 -5.06 16.86
N GLU A 194 4.38 -4.95 17.85
CA GLU A 194 3.48 -6.04 18.25
C GLU A 194 2.20 -5.99 17.38
N PHE A 195 1.82 -7.13 16.80
CA PHE A 195 0.66 -7.22 15.90
C PHE A 195 -0.59 -7.63 16.68
N GLU A 196 -1.22 -6.66 17.33
CA GLU A 196 -2.45 -6.86 18.09
C GLU A 196 -3.72 -6.88 17.20
N HIS A 197 -3.62 -6.34 15.96
CA HIS A 197 -4.74 -6.30 15.02
C HIS A 197 -5.08 -7.70 14.46
N GLU A 198 -6.35 -7.86 14.07
CA GLU A 198 -6.85 -9.11 13.48
C GLU A 198 -6.76 -9.15 11.95
N VAL A 199 -6.35 -8.04 11.32
CA VAL A 199 -6.22 -7.95 9.86
C VAL A 199 -5.06 -8.81 9.39
N ARG A 200 -5.36 -9.82 8.56
CA ARG A 200 -4.39 -10.75 7.99
C ARG A 200 -4.67 -10.97 6.52
N ALA A 201 -3.66 -11.39 5.78
CA ALA A 201 -3.90 -11.91 4.43
C ALA A 201 -4.82 -13.13 4.53
N PRO A 202 -5.91 -13.19 3.76
CA PRO A 202 -6.76 -14.36 3.75
C PRO A 202 -5.98 -15.56 3.22
N THR A 203 -6.45 -16.77 3.54
CA THR A 203 -5.93 -18.01 2.97
C THR A 203 -6.86 -18.48 1.86
N GLY A 204 -6.30 -19.00 0.77
CA GLY A 204 -7.05 -19.58 -0.33
C GLY A 204 -6.30 -20.76 -0.93
N GLU A 205 -7.04 -21.66 -1.54
CA GLU A 205 -6.50 -22.77 -2.32
C GLU A 205 -7.24 -22.79 -3.65
N HIS A 206 -6.51 -22.68 -4.75
CA HIS A 206 -7.07 -22.84 -6.09
C HIS A 206 -6.47 -24.08 -6.74
N ASP A 207 -7.35 -24.95 -7.25
CA ASP A 207 -6.96 -26.14 -8.01
C ASP A 207 -6.68 -25.83 -9.49
N GLU A 208 -7.00 -24.62 -9.94
CA GLU A 208 -6.88 -24.20 -11.34
C GLU A 208 -5.91 -23.01 -11.52
N GLU A 209 -5.26 -22.96 -12.66
CA GLU A 209 -4.41 -21.82 -13.02
C GLU A 209 -5.24 -20.54 -13.21
N GLN A 210 -4.89 -19.50 -12.48
CA GLN A 210 -5.58 -18.21 -12.54
C GLN A 210 -4.72 -17.15 -13.22
N VAL A 211 -5.36 -16.22 -13.89
CA VAL A 211 -4.71 -15.10 -14.59
C VAL A 211 -5.37 -13.78 -14.20
N LEU A 212 -4.57 -12.85 -13.70
CA LEU A 212 -5.02 -11.48 -13.45
C LEU A 212 -5.05 -10.71 -14.77
N VAL A 213 -6.24 -10.38 -15.26
CA VAL A 213 -6.44 -9.61 -16.49
C VAL A 213 -7.02 -8.23 -16.21
N SER A 214 -6.65 -7.24 -17.01
CA SER A 214 -7.34 -5.95 -17.00
C SER A 214 -8.65 -6.04 -17.80
N GLY A 215 -9.66 -5.22 -17.44
CA GLY A 215 -10.93 -5.18 -18.14
C GLY A 215 -10.84 -4.83 -19.63
N SER A 216 -9.69 -4.30 -20.11
CA SER A 216 -9.42 -4.07 -21.53
C SER A 216 -8.85 -5.29 -22.25
N ASN A 217 -8.45 -6.32 -21.52
CA ASN A 217 -7.84 -7.55 -22.03
C ASN A 217 -8.71 -8.80 -21.77
N ALA A 218 -9.89 -8.60 -21.16
CA ALA A 218 -10.84 -9.66 -20.86
C ALA A 218 -11.74 -9.99 -22.06
#